data_5737554d19293f0f2950bebe675a20ee
#
_entry.id   5737554d19293f0f2950bebe675a20ee
#
_cell.length_a   1.000
_cell.length_b   1.000
_cell.length_c   1.000
_cell.angle_alpha   90.00
_cell.angle_beta   90.00
_cell.angle_gamma   90.00
#
_symmetry.space_group_name_H-M   'P 1'
#
loop_
_entity.id
_entity.type
_entity.pdbx_description
1 polymer ?
#
loop_
_entity_poly.entity_id
_entity_poly.type
_entity_poly.pdbx_seq_one_letter_code
_entity_poly.pdbx_strand_id
1 'polypeptide(L)'
;MPLDFIRRSRYNITVIQGKVRLFMSVILIGMPSCGKSTLGVLLAKKLGYRFIDSDLLIQEKEGMLLHDIIEQKGIDGFLKVENEVNCSITDMLAVISTGGSAVYGKEAMEHLATLGKIVYLKISCQTMLERLGDYVHRGVVLPEGYTLEDMYNERSVLYERYADVVTEVCDGDITATLEQICAYIVEK
;
A
#
# COMPACT_ATOMS: atom_id res chain seq x y z
N MET A 1 11.43 21.45 -27.67
CA MET A 1 12.65 21.00 -26.97
C MET A 1 12.52 19.52 -26.71
N PRO A 2 13.46 18.67 -27.15
CA PRO A 2 13.37 17.23 -26.91
C PRO A 2 13.56 16.90 -25.43
N LEU A 3 12.73 16.00 -24.92
CA LEU A 3 12.87 15.41 -23.60
C LEU A 3 14.02 14.40 -23.67
N ASP A 4 15.18 14.75 -23.15
CA ASP A 4 16.29 13.81 -23.01
C ASP A 4 15.98 12.80 -21.90
N PHE A 5 15.56 11.61 -22.30
CA PHE A 5 15.41 10.46 -21.42
C PHE A 5 16.80 9.89 -21.09
N ILE A 6 17.32 10.22 -19.91
CA ILE A 6 18.52 9.56 -19.40
C ILE A 6 18.09 8.29 -18.66
N ARG A 7 18.16 7.17 -19.38
CA ARG A 7 18.00 5.82 -18.83
C ARG A 7 19.28 5.42 -18.08
N ARG A 8 19.38 5.80 -16.79
CA ARG A 8 20.38 5.20 -15.88
C ARG A 8 19.77 5.09 -14.48
N SER A 9 19.73 3.85 -13.95
CA SER A 9 19.27 3.49 -12.62
C SER A 9 17.79 3.05 -12.56
N ARG A 10 17.43 2.31 -11.53
CA ARG A 10 16.09 1.77 -11.20
C ARG A 10 14.94 2.80 -11.14
N TYR A 11 15.21 4.07 -11.43
CA TYR A 11 14.28 5.18 -11.30
C TYR A 11 14.25 5.99 -12.59
N ASN A 12 13.04 6.31 -13.08
CA ASN A 12 12.86 7.26 -14.17
C ASN A 12 13.12 8.68 -13.65
N ILE A 13 14.24 9.26 -14.01
CA ILE A 13 14.61 10.62 -13.62
C ILE A 13 14.28 11.57 -14.79
N THR A 14 13.47 12.58 -14.56
CA THR A 14 13.24 13.66 -15.52
C THR A 14 13.57 15.01 -14.88
N VAL A 15 14.31 15.83 -15.59
CA VAL A 15 14.61 17.19 -15.17
C VAL A 15 13.58 18.13 -15.81
N ILE A 16 12.70 18.73 -14.99
CA ILE A 16 11.74 19.74 -15.43
C ILE A 16 12.08 21.04 -14.71
N GLN A 17 12.35 22.10 -15.48
CA GLN A 17 12.71 23.44 -14.97
C GLN A 17 13.90 23.41 -13.98
N GLY A 18 14.93 22.59 -14.26
CA GLY A 18 16.12 22.50 -13.40
C GLY A 18 15.93 21.72 -12.09
N LYS A 19 14.75 21.13 -11.86
CA LYS A 19 14.48 20.24 -10.71
C LYS A 19 14.45 18.78 -11.17
N VAL A 20 15.20 17.95 -10.47
CA VAL A 20 15.17 16.48 -10.65
C VAL A 20 13.86 15.99 -10.06
N ARG A 21 13.00 15.39 -10.88
CA ARG A 21 11.81 14.66 -10.42
C ARG A 21 12.05 13.17 -10.59
N LEU A 22 11.99 12.46 -9.50
CA LEU A 22 11.92 10.99 -9.50
C LEU A 22 10.48 10.59 -9.83
N PHE A 23 10.32 9.90 -10.96
CA PHE A 23 9.04 9.33 -11.35
C PHE A 23 9.03 7.86 -10.89
N MET A 24 8.40 7.61 -9.77
CA MET A 24 8.19 6.28 -9.22
C MET A 24 6.82 6.20 -8.57
N SER A 25 6.28 5.01 -8.49
CA SER A 25 5.04 4.78 -7.78
C SER A 25 5.22 4.94 -6.26
N VAL A 26 4.14 5.15 -5.55
CA VAL A 26 4.08 5.18 -4.10
C VAL A 26 3.21 4.02 -3.64
N ILE A 27 3.79 3.12 -2.90
CA ILE A 27 3.11 1.93 -2.39
C ILE A 27 2.73 2.17 -0.93
N LEU A 28 1.44 2.17 -0.61
CA LEU A 28 0.93 2.35 0.73
C LEU A 28 0.68 0.98 1.37
N ILE A 29 1.39 0.70 2.45
CA ILE A 29 1.19 -0.48 3.28
C ILE A 29 0.77 -0.08 4.70
N GLY A 30 0.20 -1.00 5.45
CA GLY A 30 -0.20 -0.77 6.84
C GLY A 30 -1.46 -1.54 7.23
N MET A 31 -1.84 -1.41 8.48
CA MET A 31 -2.96 -2.13 9.08
C MET A 31 -4.28 -1.90 8.33
N PRO A 32 -5.22 -2.85 8.40
CA PRO A 32 -6.60 -2.56 8.03
C PRO A 32 -7.09 -1.30 8.75
N SER A 33 -7.92 -0.51 8.10
CA SER A 33 -8.48 0.74 8.63
C SER A 33 -7.47 1.87 8.95
N CYS A 34 -6.18 1.75 8.58
CA CYS A 34 -5.22 2.85 8.76
C CYS A 34 -5.40 4.00 7.75
N GLY A 35 -6.28 3.84 6.75
CA GLY A 35 -6.63 4.91 5.81
C GLY A 35 -5.90 4.87 4.47
N LYS A 36 -5.27 3.75 4.08
CA LYS A 36 -4.52 3.60 2.81
C LYS A 36 -5.30 4.06 1.58
N SER A 37 -6.51 3.54 1.38
CA SER A 37 -7.31 3.88 0.19
C SER A 37 -7.72 5.35 0.20
N THR A 38 -8.11 5.91 1.35
CA THR A 38 -8.49 7.32 1.48
C THR A 38 -7.32 8.25 1.21
N LEU A 39 -6.20 8.03 1.90
CA LEU A 39 -4.97 8.80 1.70
C LEU A 39 -4.41 8.59 0.28
N GLY A 40 -4.51 7.36 -0.23
CA GLY A 40 -4.03 7.01 -1.56
C GLY A 40 -4.73 7.80 -2.68
N VAL A 41 -6.04 7.92 -2.64
CA VAL A 41 -6.81 8.74 -3.60
C VAL A 41 -6.39 10.21 -3.54
N LEU A 42 -6.28 10.77 -2.32
CA LEU A 42 -5.89 12.17 -2.14
C LEU A 42 -4.44 12.42 -2.58
N LEU A 43 -3.54 11.50 -2.25
CA LEU A 43 -2.13 11.55 -2.66
C LEU A 43 -1.99 11.46 -4.18
N ALA A 44 -2.70 10.53 -4.82
CA ALA A 44 -2.71 10.38 -6.27
C ALA A 44 -3.18 11.67 -6.97
N LYS A 45 -4.26 12.28 -6.45
CA LYS A 45 -4.75 13.57 -6.95
C LYS A 45 -3.70 14.69 -6.79
N LYS A 46 -3.03 14.75 -5.63
CA LYS A 46 -1.99 15.76 -5.35
C LYS A 46 -0.75 15.60 -6.23
N LEU A 47 -0.35 14.36 -6.54
CA LEU A 47 0.81 14.04 -7.38
C LEU A 47 0.50 14.06 -8.89
N GLY A 48 -0.78 14.01 -9.29
CA GLY A 48 -1.19 13.77 -10.66
C GLY A 48 -0.94 12.34 -11.14
N TYR A 49 -1.00 11.37 -10.23
CA TYR A 49 -0.77 9.95 -10.45
C TYR A 49 -2.08 9.18 -10.59
N ARG A 50 -2.00 7.99 -11.17
CA ARG A 50 -3.09 7.02 -11.12
C ARG A 50 -3.24 6.47 -9.69
N PHE A 51 -4.47 6.23 -9.25
CA PHE A 51 -4.73 5.48 -8.01
C PHE A 51 -5.06 4.03 -8.35
N ILE A 52 -4.45 3.09 -7.63
CA ILE A 52 -4.69 1.65 -7.73
C ILE A 52 -4.97 1.13 -6.32
N ASP A 53 -6.11 0.45 -6.15
CA ASP A 53 -6.41 -0.30 -4.94
C ASP A 53 -6.32 -1.79 -5.25
N SER A 54 -5.38 -2.49 -4.61
CA SER A 54 -5.15 -3.91 -4.91
C SER A 54 -6.32 -4.79 -4.46
N ASP A 55 -7.08 -4.38 -3.43
CA ASP A 55 -8.26 -5.11 -2.99
C ASP A 55 -9.33 -5.11 -4.08
N LEU A 56 -9.48 -4.00 -4.82
CA LEU A 56 -10.40 -3.93 -5.97
C LEU A 56 -9.92 -4.79 -7.13
N LEU A 57 -8.61 -4.83 -7.40
CA LEU A 57 -8.06 -5.72 -8.44
C LEU A 57 -8.25 -7.19 -8.10
N ILE A 58 -8.14 -7.57 -6.82
CA ILE A 58 -8.44 -8.93 -6.36
C ILE A 58 -9.90 -9.27 -6.62
N GLN A 59 -10.81 -8.39 -6.23
CA GLN A 59 -12.25 -8.58 -6.44
C GLN A 59 -12.62 -8.65 -7.93
N GLU A 60 -12.01 -7.81 -8.77
CA GLU A 60 -12.19 -7.83 -10.22
C GLU A 60 -11.71 -9.16 -10.83
N LYS A 61 -10.53 -9.64 -10.42
CA LYS A 61 -9.96 -10.91 -10.89
C LYS A 61 -10.82 -12.10 -10.51
N GLU A 62 -11.31 -12.13 -9.28
CA GLU A 62 -12.05 -13.27 -8.72
C GLU A 62 -13.58 -13.19 -9.00
N GLY A 63 -14.08 -12.00 -9.35
CA GLY A 63 -15.52 -11.77 -9.59
C GLY A 63 -16.36 -11.82 -8.32
N MET A 64 -15.77 -11.65 -7.13
CA MET A 64 -16.46 -11.73 -5.83
C MET A 64 -15.81 -10.80 -4.79
N LEU A 65 -16.48 -10.58 -3.66
CA LEU A 65 -15.95 -9.74 -2.58
C LEU A 65 -14.84 -10.46 -1.80
N LEU A 66 -13.97 -9.70 -1.11
CA LEU A 66 -12.82 -10.27 -0.41
C LEU A 66 -13.22 -11.33 0.63
N HIS A 67 -14.30 -11.09 1.40
CA HIS A 67 -14.77 -12.06 2.40
C HIS A 67 -15.23 -13.37 1.76
N ASP A 68 -15.90 -13.31 0.61
CA ASP A 68 -16.36 -14.50 -0.14
C ASP A 68 -15.17 -15.31 -0.66
N ILE A 69 -14.09 -14.61 -1.11
CA ILE A 69 -12.85 -15.27 -1.55
C ILE A 69 -12.21 -16.02 -0.38
N ILE A 70 -12.13 -15.38 0.80
CA ILE A 70 -11.56 -15.99 1.99
C ILE A 70 -12.41 -17.20 2.44
N GLU A 71 -13.75 -17.07 2.43
CA GLU A 71 -14.65 -18.15 2.79
C GLU A 71 -14.52 -19.35 1.83
N GLN A 72 -14.40 -19.07 0.53
CA GLN A 72 -14.35 -20.11 -0.51
C GLN A 72 -12.98 -20.79 -0.62
N LYS A 73 -11.89 -20.01 -0.55
CA LYS A 73 -10.51 -20.48 -0.82
C LYS A 73 -9.67 -20.68 0.45
N GLY A 74 -10.19 -20.26 1.59
CA GLY A 74 -9.44 -20.19 2.84
C GLY A 74 -8.39 -19.06 2.83
N ILE A 75 -7.72 -18.89 3.97
CA ILE A 75 -6.70 -17.87 4.16
C ILE A 75 -5.54 -18.04 3.18
N ASP A 76 -4.99 -19.25 3.07
CA ASP A 76 -3.85 -19.53 2.19
C ASP A 76 -4.18 -19.29 0.72
N GLY A 77 -5.39 -19.66 0.29
CA GLY A 77 -5.87 -19.41 -1.06
C GLY A 77 -6.02 -17.91 -1.36
N PHE A 78 -6.53 -17.14 -0.41
CA PHE A 78 -6.62 -15.69 -0.51
C PHE A 78 -5.24 -15.04 -0.60
N LEU A 79 -4.31 -15.38 0.30
CA LEU A 79 -2.94 -14.84 0.31
C LEU A 79 -2.21 -15.13 -1.00
N LYS A 80 -2.44 -16.30 -1.61
CA LYS A 80 -1.89 -16.63 -2.92
C LYS A 80 -2.44 -15.71 -4.01
N VAL A 81 -3.76 -15.50 -4.06
CA VAL A 81 -4.39 -14.59 -5.01
C VAL A 81 -3.88 -13.15 -4.82
N GLU A 82 -3.80 -12.67 -3.56
CA GLU A 82 -3.28 -11.35 -3.23
C GLU A 82 -1.83 -11.19 -3.71
N ASN A 83 -0.97 -12.18 -3.46
CA ASN A 83 0.41 -12.17 -3.94
C ASN A 83 0.49 -12.10 -5.47
N GLU A 84 -0.30 -12.93 -6.18
CA GLU A 84 -0.34 -12.93 -7.65
C GLU A 84 -0.82 -11.59 -8.22
N VAL A 85 -1.86 -10.99 -7.64
CA VAL A 85 -2.41 -9.70 -8.08
C VAL A 85 -1.38 -8.59 -7.85
N ASN A 86 -0.77 -8.52 -6.68
CA ASN A 86 0.25 -7.51 -6.41
C ASN A 86 1.47 -7.66 -7.33
N CYS A 87 1.88 -8.89 -7.67
CA CYS A 87 2.95 -9.14 -8.65
C CYS A 87 2.57 -8.70 -10.08
N SER A 88 1.29 -8.64 -10.42
CA SER A 88 0.82 -8.26 -11.76
C SER A 88 0.77 -6.75 -12.00
N ILE A 89 0.87 -5.93 -10.97
CA ILE A 89 0.85 -4.47 -11.09
C ILE A 89 2.15 -3.99 -11.76
N THR A 90 2.04 -3.26 -12.85
CA THR A 90 3.20 -2.77 -13.64
C THR A 90 3.24 -1.24 -13.77
N ASP A 91 2.32 -0.54 -13.14
CA ASP A 91 2.18 0.91 -13.23
C ASP A 91 3.36 1.64 -12.56
N MET A 92 4.03 2.53 -13.32
CA MET A 92 5.22 3.26 -12.89
C MET A 92 4.93 4.62 -12.24
N LEU A 93 3.73 5.16 -12.39
CA LEU A 93 3.31 6.46 -11.85
C LEU A 93 1.96 6.31 -11.18
N ALA A 94 1.91 5.49 -10.17
CA ALA A 94 0.69 5.21 -9.44
C ALA A 94 0.89 5.39 -7.92
N VAL A 95 -0.19 5.69 -7.23
CA VAL A 95 -0.31 5.44 -5.79
C VAL A 95 -1.05 4.12 -5.65
N ILE A 96 -0.38 3.14 -5.09
CA ILE A 96 -0.87 1.77 -4.94
C ILE A 96 -1.23 1.55 -3.46
N SER A 97 -2.51 1.33 -3.18
CA SER A 97 -3.01 0.93 -1.87
C SER A 97 -3.08 -0.59 -1.81
N THR A 98 -2.32 -1.22 -0.94
CA THR A 98 -2.32 -2.68 -0.79
C THR A 98 -3.33 -3.15 0.25
N GLY A 99 -3.71 -4.42 0.18
CA GLY A 99 -4.37 -5.11 1.29
C GLY A 99 -3.49 -5.14 2.54
N GLY A 100 -4.11 -5.33 3.71
CA GLY A 100 -3.36 -5.41 4.98
C GLY A 100 -2.50 -6.66 5.10
N SER A 101 -2.79 -7.71 4.35
CA SER A 101 -2.06 -8.98 4.34
C SER A 101 -0.97 -9.06 3.27
N ALA A 102 -0.88 -8.07 2.39
CA ALA A 102 0.09 -8.06 1.28
C ALA A 102 1.55 -8.30 1.73
N VAL A 103 1.89 -7.91 2.96
CA VAL A 103 3.25 -8.08 3.53
C VAL A 103 3.63 -9.54 3.81
N TYR A 104 2.68 -10.49 3.75
CA TYR A 104 2.99 -11.92 3.79
C TYR A 104 3.51 -12.44 2.44
N GLY A 105 3.16 -11.78 1.33
CA GLY A 105 3.61 -12.11 -0.02
C GLY A 105 5.01 -11.55 -0.28
N LYS A 106 6.07 -12.35 -0.03
CA LYS A 106 7.45 -11.92 -0.24
C LYS A 106 7.70 -11.46 -1.68
N GLU A 107 7.27 -12.25 -2.66
CA GLU A 107 7.44 -11.95 -4.08
C GLU A 107 6.71 -10.66 -4.46
N ALA A 108 5.48 -10.47 -3.96
CA ALA A 108 4.71 -9.26 -4.16
C ALA A 108 5.42 -8.02 -3.60
N MET A 109 5.92 -8.11 -2.36
CA MET A 109 6.62 -6.98 -1.74
C MET A 109 7.95 -6.66 -2.44
N GLU A 110 8.71 -7.68 -2.85
CA GLU A 110 9.93 -7.49 -3.65
C GLU A 110 9.60 -6.86 -5.02
N HIS A 111 8.53 -7.30 -5.68
CA HIS A 111 8.07 -6.72 -6.94
C HIS A 111 7.64 -5.25 -6.76
N LEU A 112 6.77 -4.95 -5.80
CA LEU A 112 6.28 -3.59 -5.52
C LEU A 112 7.44 -2.63 -5.19
N ALA A 113 8.48 -3.10 -4.47
CA ALA A 113 9.68 -2.33 -4.20
C ALA A 113 10.44 -1.93 -5.48
N THR A 114 10.27 -2.68 -6.59
CA THR A 114 10.86 -2.29 -7.89
C THR A 114 10.11 -1.16 -8.59
N LEU A 115 8.82 -0.98 -8.28
CA LEU A 115 7.96 0.03 -8.89
C LEU A 115 8.11 1.39 -8.23
N GLY A 116 8.45 1.44 -6.93
CA GLY A 116 8.50 2.72 -6.24
C GLY A 116 8.84 2.63 -4.76
N LYS A 117 8.45 3.68 -4.03
CA LYS A 117 8.68 3.83 -2.60
C LYS A 117 7.57 3.20 -1.78
N ILE A 118 7.94 2.35 -0.83
CA ILE A 118 7.01 1.74 0.12
C ILE A 118 6.87 2.64 1.34
N VAL A 119 5.66 3.12 1.57
CA VAL A 119 5.29 3.99 2.70
C VAL A 119 4.41 3.20 3.65
N TYR A 120 4.87 2.99 4.86
CA TYR A 120 4.08 2.39 5.93
C TYR A 120 3.27 3.46 6.65
N LEU A 121 1.95 3.36 6.58
CA LEU A 121 1.01 4.17 7.34
C LEU A 121 0.80 3.54 8.72
N LYS A 122 1.52 4.04 9.71
CA LYS A 122 1.53 3.50 11.08
C LYS A 122 0.40 4.12 11.89
N ILE A 123 -0.39 3.27 12.54
CA ILE A 123 -1.37 3.65 13.57
C ILE A 123 -1.11 2.81 14.81
N SER A 124 -1.62 3.21 15.96
CA SER A 124 -1.55 2.38 17.17
C SER A 124 -2.50 1.17 17.08
N CYS A 125 -2.23 0.13 17.89
CA CYS A 125 -3.14 -1.01 18.01
C CYS A 125 -4.53 -0.56 18.46
N GLN A 126 -4.60 0.34 19.43
CA GLN A 126 -5.86 0.88 19.92
C GLN A 126 -6.64 1.60 18.81
N THR A 127 -5.99 2.48 18.04
CA THR A 127 -6.61 3.17 16.90
C THR A 127 -7.12 2.17 15.84
N MET A 128 -6.34 1.10 15.58
CA MET A 128 -6.79 0.04 14.68
C MET A 128 -8.08 -0.62 15.18
N LEU A 129 -8.11 -1.02 16.45
CA LEU A 129 -9.27 -1.68 17.06
C LEU A 129 -10.51 -0.78 17.03
N GLU A 130 -10.36 0.50 17.38
CA GLU A 130 -11.45 1.48 17.35
C GLU A 130 -12.03 1.69 15.94
N ARG A 131 -11.18 1.68 14.89
CA ARG A 131 -11.59 1.94 13.51
C ARG A 131 -12.04 0.70 12.75
N LEU A 132 -11.63 -0.48 13.20
CA LEU A 132 -11.83 -1.71 12.43
C LEU A 132 -13.31 -2.11 12.38
N GLY A 133 -14.06 -1.93 13.49
CA GLY A 133 -15.49 -2.27 13.56
C GLY A 133 -15.73 -3.74 13.18
N ASP A 134 -16.66 -3.97 12.26
CA ASP A 134 -16.93 -5.32 11.73
C ASP A 134 -15.84 -5.73 10.72
N TYR A 135 -14.78 -6.35 11.26
CA TYR A 135 -13.61 -6.76 10.49
C TYR A 135 -13.86 -7.96 9.57
N VAL A 136 -14.85 -8.78 9.89
CA VAL A 136 -15.17 -9.98 9.09
C VAL A 136 -15.62 -9.58 7.69
N HIS A 137 -16.53 -8.61 7.59
CA HIS A 137 -17.01 -8.11 6.31
C HIS A 137 -15.97 -7.30 5.52
N ARG A 138 -14.88 -6.91 6.16
CA ARG A 138 -13.79 -6.19 5.49
C ARG A 138 -12.72 -7.08 4.90
N GLY A 139 -12.89 -8.40 4.94
CA GLY A 139 -11.91 -9.34 4.40
C GLY A 139 -10.59 -9.33 5.19
N VAL A 140 -10.65 -9.13 6.51
CA VAL A 140 -9.45 -9.18 7.35
C VAL A 140 -9.05 -10.64 7.56
N VAL A 141 -7.86 -10.97 7.11
CA VAL A 141 -7.26 -12.30 7.30
C VAL A 141 -6.82 -12.43 8.75
N LEU A 142 -7.48 -13.33 9.48
CA LEU A 142 -7.17 -13.66 10.87
C LEU A 142 -7.19 -15.18 11.05
N PRO A 143 -6.02 -15.81 11.30
CA PRO A 143 -5.96 -17.26 11.55
C PRO A 143 -6.77 -17.67 12.77
N GLU A 144 -7.23 -18.91 12.80
CA GLU A 144 -7.96 -19.47 13.96
C GLU A 144 -7.10 -19.38 15.23
N GLY A 145 -7.70 -18.88 16.31
CA GLY A 145 -7.02 -18.68 17.59
C GLY A 145 -6.19 -17.41 17.71
N TYR A 146 -6.04 -16.63 16.63
CA TYR A 146 -5.34 -15.34 16.66
C TYR A 146 -6.27 -14.23 17.14
N THR A 147 -5.73 -13.34 17.97
CA THR A 147 -6.37 -12.07 18.30
C THR A 147 -6.00 -10.98 17.31
N LEU A 148 -6.75 -9.89 17.28
CA LEU A 148 -6.38 -8.70 16.49
C LEU A 148 -5.07 -8.07 16.96
N GLU A 149 -4.74 -8.20 18.25
CA GLU A 149 -3.46 -7.74 18.80
C GLU A 149 -2.29 -8.60 18.31
N ASP A 150 -2.47 -9.94 18.22
CA ASP A 150 -1.46 -10.83 17.65
C ASP A 150 -1.18 -10.46 16.19
N MET A 151 -2.24 -10.26 15.40
CA MET A 151 -2.13 -9.80 14.02
C MET A 151 -1.40 -8.45 13.93
N TYR A 152 -1.72 -7.51 14.82
CA TYR A 152 -1.06 -6.21 14.86
C TYR A 152 0.43 -6.35 15.13
N ASN A 153 0.80 -7.12 16.15
CA ASN A 153 2.19 -7.31 16.55
C ASN A 153 3.01 -7.97 15.43
N GLU A 154 2.47 -9.03 14.82
CA GLU A 154 3.13 -9.75 13.74
C GLU A 154 3.31 -8.86 12.50
N ARG A 155 2.22 -8.22 12.02
CA ARG A 155 2.26 -7.43 10.79
C ARG A 155 3.07 -6.14 10.95
N SER A 156 3.10 -5.53 12.13
CA SER A 156 3.89 -4.32 12.38
C SER A 156 5.37 -4.54 12.08
N VAL A 157 5.92 -5.68 12.49
CA VAL A 157 7.31 -6.05 12.20
C VAL A 157 7.55 -6.21 10.70
N LEU A 158 6.59 -6.81 9.99
CA LEU A 158 6.69 -6.97 8.55
C LEU A 158 6.58 -5.63 7.80
N TYR A 159 5.66 -4.75 8.21
CA TYR A 159 5.56 -3.42 7.60
C TYR A 159 6.85 -2.62 7.80
N GLU A 160 7.42 -2.61 9.00
CA GLU A 160 8.68 -1.92 9.28
C GLU A 160 9.85 -2.47 8.44
N ARG A 161 9.87 -3.80 8.21
CA ARG A 161 10.89 -4.46 7.39
C ARG A 161 10.87 -4.03 5.92
N TYR A 162 9.65 -3.84 5.35
CA TYR A 162 9.52 -3.51 3.93
C TYR A 162 9.49 -2.02 3.64
N ALA A 163 9.20 -1.19 4.64
CA ALA A 163 9.02 0.24 4.45
C ALA A 163 10.34 0.97 4.13
N ASP A 164 10.32 1.79 3.08
CA ASP A 164 11.34 2.83 2.87
C ASP A 164 11.10 4.03 3.80
N VAL A 165 9.83 4.28 4.13
CA VAL A 165 9.38 5.41 4.95
C VAL A 165 8.27 4.94 5.88
N VAL A 166 8.37 5.33 7.16
CA VAL A 166 7.30 5.14 8.14
C VAL A 166 6.68 6.51 8.42
N THR A 167 5.36 6.61 8.23
CA THR A 167 4.59 7.82 8.50
C THR A 167 3.53 7.50 9.54
N GLU A 168 3.54 8.20 10.66
CA GLU A 168 2.45 8.11 11.63
C GLU A 168 1.22 8.84 11.09
N VAL A 169 0.09 8.16 11.09
CA VAL A 169 -1.17 8.76 10.64
C VAL A 169 -1.68 9.68 11.73
N CYS A 170 -1.77 10.97 11.42
CA CYS A 170 -2.31 11.98 12.32
C CYS A 170 -3.84 11.82 12.39
N ASP A 171 -4.35 11.43 13.57
CA ASP A 171 -5.77 11.31 13.81
C ASP A 171 -6.48 12.65 13.62
N GLY A 172 -7.49 12.67 12.73
CA GLY A 172 -8.25 13.87 12.43
C GLY A 172 -7.57 14.85 11.46
N ASP A 173 -6.30 14.67 11.10
CA ASP A 173 -5.58 15.55 10.17
C ASP A 173 -4.96 14.78 8.99
N ILE A 174 -5.80 14.49 8.01
CA ILE A 174 -5.37 13.86 6.74
C ILE A 174 -4.37 14.74 6.00
N THR A 175 -4.47 16.06 6.12
CA THR A 175 -3.59 17.00 5.42
C THR A 175 -2.17 16.91 5.94
N ALA A 176 -1.98 16.88 7.26
CA ALA A 176 -0.66 16.71 7.87
C ALA A 176 0.00 15.39 7.43
N THR A 177 -0.76 14.29 7.42
CA THR A 177 -0.24 12.99 6.94
C THR A 177 0.18 13.05 5.47
N LEU A 178 -0.62 13.68 4.60
CA LEU A 178 -0.29 13.84 3.18
C LEU A 178 0.96 14.70 2.97
N GLU A 179 1.13 15.76 3.75
CA GLU A 179 2.30 16.63 3.67
C GLU A 179 3.58 15.91 4.09
N GLN A 180 3.52 15.11 5.16
CA GLN A 180 4.63 14.25 5.57
C GLN A 180 5.03 13.28 4.44
N ILE A 181 4.07 12.55 3.86
CA ILE A 181 4.35 11.63 2.75
C ILE A 181 4.97 12.38 1.57
N CYS A 182 4.41 13.53 1.19
CA CYS A 182 4.93 14.33 0.08
C CYS A 182 6.37 14.81 0.32
N ALA A 183 6.72 15.23 1.53
CA ALA A 183 8.06 15.64 1.88
C ALA A 183 9.09 14.54 1.60
N TYR A 184 8.77 13.29 1.96
CA TYR A 184 9.65 12.13 1.69
C TYR A 184 9.75 11.73 0.22
N ILE A 185 8.70 11.99 -0.59
CA ILE A 185 8.67 11.57 -1.99
C ILE A 185 9.30 12.63 -2.90
N VAL A 186 9.17 13.92 -2.54
CA VAL A 186 9.63 15.06 -3.36
C VAL A 186 11.04 15.51 -2.98
N GLU A 187 11.51 15.20 -1.77
CA GLU A 187 12.86 15.51 -1.33
C GLU A 187 13.83 14.38 -1.71
N LYS A 188 14.41 14.51 -2.90
CA LYS A 188 15.85 14.30 -3.23
C LYS A 188 16.07 14.30 -4.74
#